data_1e038f21478d6a2787a87b3c8a96f6b3
#
_entry.id   1e038f21478d6a2787a87b3c8a96f6b3
#
_cell.length_a   1.000
_cell.length_b   1.000
_cell.length_c   1.000
_cell.angle_alpha   90.00
_cell.angle_beta   90.00
_cell.angle_gamma   90.00
#
_symmetry.space_group_name_H-M   'P 1'
#
loop_
_entity.id
_entity.type
_entity.pdbx_description
1 polymer ?
#
loop_
_entity_poly.entity_id
_entity_poly.type
_entity_poly.pdbx_seq_one_letter_code
_entity_poly.pdbx_strand_id
1 'polypeptide(L)'
;FLQFLPSPVSAFGSGYRRAIKPDIVFPGGRVLYQEDLRSSRRDNYVIKPVEPSIRNTPPGNKTAIPARQSGSLEGIAYSCGTSNAAALKSRAAGICYDSLQQIFAEQATDVDARACEAPLLKAMLVHGCAWGDIGTQIGELLRTPENNRQISGLVSRWMGYGVPQVDRVLDCTEQRASLLGFGQL
;
A
#
# COMPACT_ATOMS: atom_id res chain seq x y z
N PHE A 1 -18.29 4.38 9.21
CA PHE A 1 -17.15 4.93 8.45
C PHE A 1 -16.30 3.75 8.00
N LEU A 2 -16.13 3.56 6.69
CA LEU A 2 -15.24 2.56 6.12
C LEU A 2 -13.80 2.93 6.50
N GLN A 3 -13.12 2.05 7.23
CA GLN A 3 -11.71 2.23 7.54
C GLN A 3 -10.89 1.66 6.38
N PHE A 4 -9.78 2.34 6.03
CA PHE A 4 -8.80 1.87 5.06
C PHE A 4 -9.17 1.87 3.57
N LEU A 5 -10.09 2.71 3.14
CA LEU A 5 -10.32 2.91 1.70
C LEU A 5 -9.08 3.51 1.01
N PRO A 6 -8.87 3.24 -0.28
CA PRO A 6 -7.86 3.92 -1.07
C PRO A 6 -8.00 5.44 -0.97
N SER A 7 -6.88 6.13 -0.88
CA SER A 7 -6.89 7.59 -0.80
C SER A 7 -7.52 8.20 -2.06
N PRO A 8 -8.38 9.23 -1.94
CA PRO A 8 -8.98 9.89 -3.09
C PRO A 8 -7.97 10.58 -4.01
N VAL A 9 -6.75 10.80 -3.52
CA VAL A 9 -5.65 11.37 -4.32
C VAL A 9 -4.76 10.30 -4.96
N SER A 10 -5.04 9.02 -4.75
CA SER A 10 -4.30 7.92 -5.38
C SER A 10 -4.69 7.79 -6.83
N ALA A 11 -3.70 7.73 -7.73
CA ALA A 11 -3.94 7.33 -9.10
C ALA A 11 -4.25 5.83 -9.16
N PHE A 12 -5.22 5.45 -9.97
CA PHE A 12 -5.62 4.07 -10.19
C PHE A 12 -5.87 3.78 -11.67
N GLY A 13 -5.83 2.52 -12.03
CA GLY A 13 -6.09 2.10 -13.41
C GLY A 13 -5.07 1.08 -13.90
N SER A 14 -5.02 0.88 -15.21
CA SER A 14 -4.05 -0.03 -15.83
C SER A 14 -2.79 0.73 -16.23
N GLY A 15 -1.64 0.12 -15.97
CA GLY A 15 -0.36 0.61 -16.45
C GLY A 15 -0.08 0.23 -17.92
N TYR A 16 1.15 0.47 -18.37
CA TYR A 16 1.60 0.13 -19.70
C TYR A 16 1.35 -1.36 -20.02
N ARG A 17 0.85 -1.65 -21.20
CA ARG A 17 0.46 -3.01 -21.63
C ARG A 17 -0.52 -3.71 -20.67
N ARG A 18 -1.43 -2.97 -20.08
CA ARG A 18 -2.41 -3.45 -19.09
C ARG A 18 -1.79 -4.02 -17.82
N ALA A 19 -0.57 -3.63 -17.47
CA ALA A 19 0.02 -3.99 -16.19
C ALA A 19 -0.87 -3.51 -15.04
N ILE A 20 -0.93 -4.30 -13.98
CA ILE A 20 -1.67 -3.94 -12.76
C ILE A 20 -0.99 -2.73 -12.12
N LYS A 21 -1.76 -1.65 -11.91
CA LYS A 21 -1.34 -0.43 -11.22
C LYS A 21 -2.50 0.12 -10.39
N PRO A 22 -2.25 0.51 -9.11
CA PRO A 22 -0.96 0.39 -8.41
C PRO A 22 -0.49 -1.08 -8.31
N ASP A 23 0.80 -1.37 -8.13
CA ASP A 23 1.23 -2.74 -7.86
C ASP A 23 0.72 -3.19 -6.48
N ILE A 24 0.96 -2.39 -5.46
CA ILE A 24 0.61 -2.66 -4.07
C ILE A 24 0.15 -1.37 -3.39
N VAL A 25 -0.57 -1.49 -2.29
CA VAL A 25 -1.02 -0.36 -1.48
C VAL A 25 -0.50 -0.46 -0.05
N PHE A 26 -0.25 0.69 0.57
CA PHE A 26 0.15 0.81 1.96
C PHE A 26 -0.60 1.97 2.64
N PRO A 27 -0.73 1.95 3.96
CA PRO A 27 -1.32 3.07 4.71
C PRO A 27 -0.55 4.37 4.47
N GLY A 28 -1.19 5.36 3.88
CA GLY A 28 -0.62 6.69 3.63
C GLY A 28 -0.98 7.74 4.68
N GLY A 29 -1.70 7.34 5.73
CA GLY A 29 -2.30 8.25 6.72
C GLY A 29 -3.76 8.54 6.41
N ARG A 30 -4.50 8.96 7.43
CA ARG A 30 -5.93 9.29 7.31
C ARG A 30 -6.11 10.68 6.69
N VAL A 31 -7.05 10.77 5.76
CA VAL A 31 -7.49 12.05 5.15
C VAL A 31 -8.68 12.58 5.92
N LEU A 32 -8.71 13.88 6.16
CA LEU A 32 -9.89 14.57 6.67
C LEU A 32 -10.84 14.86 5.52
N TYR A 33 -12.13 14.74 5.82
CA TYR A 33 -13.19 15.19 4.94
C TYR A 33 -13.95 16.32 5.62
N GLN A 34 -14.35 17.28 4.85
CA GLN A 34 -15.15 18.42 5.30
C GLN A 34 -16.42 18.50 4.45
N GLU A 35 -17.55 18.77 5.09
CA GLU A 35 -18.78 19.06 4.36
C GLU A 35 -18.65 20.41 3.64
N ASP A 36 -18.98 20.42 2.37
CA ASP A 36 -19.12 21.65 1.59
C ASP A 36 -20.52 22.23 1.79
N LEU A 37 -20.68 23.08 2.79
CA LEU A 37 -21.96 23.70 3.14
C LEU A 37 -22.57 24.52 2.00
N ARG A 38 -21.75 24.98 1.04
CA ARG A 38 -22.26 25.75 -0.11
C ARG A 38 -22.96 24.88 -1.13
N SER A 39 -22.53 23.64 -1.24
CA SER A 39 -23.03 22.65 -2.20
C SER A 39 -23.96 21.63 -1.57
N SER A 40 -23.96 21.50 -0.25
CA SER A 40 -24.82 20.58 0.49
C SER A 40 -26.26 21.10 0.54
N ARG A 41 -27.21 20.18 0.38
CA ARG A 41 -28.67 20.40 0.55
C ARG A 41 -29.20 19.43 1.58
N ARG A 42 -30.43 19.65 2.06
CA ARG A 42 -31.06 18.86 3.15
C ARG A 42 -30.94 17.34 2.97
N ASP A 43 -30.98 16.85 1.74
CA ASP A 43 -30.97 15.41 1.43
C ASP A 43 -29.74 14.97 0.62
N ASN A 44 -28.78 15.87 0.39
CA ASN A 44 -27.59 15.57 -0.38
C ASN A 44 -26.38 16.31 0.18
N TYR A 45 -25.60 15.61 0.98
CA TYR A 45 -24.38 16.13 1.58
C TYR A 45 -23.22 16.00 0.60
N VAL A 46 -22.56 17.10 0.29
CA VAL A 46 -21.34 17.11 -0.51
C VAL A 46 -20.15 17.15 0.43
N ILE A 47 -19.33 16.09 0.39
CA ILE A 47 -18.14 15.93 1.22
C ILE A 47 -16.94 16.07 0.32
N LYS A 48 -15.98 16.93 0.69
CA LYS A 48 -14.71 17.12 -0.01
C LYS A 48 -13.55 16.69 0.88
N PRO A 49 -12.52 16.03 0.30
CA PRO A 49 -11.29 15.81 1.05
C PRO A 49 -10.63 17.16 1.33
N VAL A 50 -10.18 17.33 2.55
CA VAL A 50 -9.31 18.47 2.89
C VAL A 50 -7.93 18.16 2.34
N GLU A 51 -7.34 19.12 1.64
CA GLU A 51 -6.02 18.94 1.02
C GLU A 51 -5.00 18.37 2.01
N PRO A 52 -4.22 17.35 1.57
CA PRO A 52 -3.17 16.79 2.41
C PRO A 52 -2.17 17.88 2.75
N SER A 53 -2.11 18.25 4.02
CA SER A 53 -1.17 19.24 4.52
C SER A 53 -0.49 18.72 5.78
N ILE A 54 0.69 19.22 6.05
CA ILE A 54 1.36 18.99 7.32
C ILE A 54 0.58 19.75 8.40
N ARG A 55 0.11 19.05 9.42
CA ARG A 55 -0.74 19.58 10.49
C ARG A 55 -0.11 19.38 11.85
N ASN A 56 -0.43 20.25 12.78
CA ASN A 56 -0.02 20.12 14.18
C ASN A 56 -0.92 19.14 14.97
N THR A 57 -2.05 18.74 14.40
CA THR A 57 -3.03 17.87 15.05
C THR A 57 -3.41 16.69 14.14
N PRO A 58 -3.76 15.53 14.72
CA PRO A 58 -4.27 14.39 13.94
C PRO A 58 -5.55 14.77 13.16
N PRO A 59 -5.95 13.96 12.18
CA PRO A 59 -5.41 12.65 11.80
C PRO A 59 -4.21 12.74 10.85
N GLY A 60 -3.50 11.62 10.72
CA GLY A 60 -2.35 11.46 9.85
C GLY A 60 -1.29 10.57 10.48
N ASN A 61 -0.22 10.36 9.75
CA ASN A 61 0.98 9.72 10.29
C ASN A 61 1.83 10.77 10.99
N LYS A 62 2.28 10.44 12.20
CA LYS A 62 3.18 11.30 12.98
C LYS A 62 4.53 11.40 12.28
N THR A 63 4.99 12.61 12.03
CA THR A 63 6.18 12.91 11.25
C THR A 63 7.04 13.94 12.01
N ALA A 64 8.36 13.74 11.99
CA ALA A 64 9.28 14.74 12.50
C ALA A 64 9.33 15.95 11.55
N ILE A 65 9.32 17.14 12.14
CA ILE A 65 9.48 18.40 11.41
C ILE A 65 10.49 19.29 12.17
N PRO A 66 11.09 20.29 11.52
CA PRO A 66 11.85 21.30 12.24
C PRO A 66 11.02 21.92 13.34
N ALA A 67 11.58 22.00 14.54
CA ALA A 67 10.90 22.64 15.64
C ALA A 67 10.73 24.15 15.38
N ARG A 68 9.65 24.73 15.89
CA ARG A 68 9.42 26.18 15.79
C ARG A 68 10.45 26.99 16.59
N GLN A 69 10.96 26.39 17.66
CA GLN A 69 11.98 26.99 18.51
C GLN A 69 13.36 26.55 18.03
N SER A 70 14.25 27.51 17.79
CA SER A 70 15.63 27.24 17.39
C SER A 70 16.34 26.35 18.41
N GLY A 71 17.02 25.32 17.94
CA GLY A 71 17.78 24.39 18.79
C GLY A 71 16.95 23.25 19.43
N SER A 72 15.62 23.22 19.26
CA SER A 72 14.79 22.09 19.69
C SER A 72 14.69 21.04 18.57
N LEU A 73 14.72 19.76 18.95
CA LEU A 73 14.53 18.59 18.06
C LEU A 73 13.13 17.98 18.19
N GLU A 74 12.23 18.60 18.94
CA GLU A 74 10.92 18.02 19.31
C GLU A 74 9.78 18.42 18.37
N GLY A 75 10.11 18.86 17.18
CA GLY A 75 9.09 19.22 16.18
C GLY A 75 8.33 18.01 15.67
N ILE A 76 7.01 17.98 15.86
CA ILE A 76 6.13 16.92 15.42
C ILE A 76 4.97 17.51 14.63
N ALA A 77 4.63 16.84 13.53
CA ALA A 77 3.42 17.12 12.77
C ALA A 77 2.74 15.82 12.32
N TYR A 78 1.56 15.95 11.75
CA TYR A 78 0.81 14.85 11.16
C TYR A 78 0.70 15.08 9.65
N SER A 79 0.99 14.04 8.88
CA SER A 79 0.95 14.08 7.43
C SER A 79 0.16 12.91 6.86
N CYS A 80 -0.37 13.07 5.68
CA CYS A 80 -0.96 12.00 4.89
C CYS A 80 -0.52 12.13 3.44
N GLY A 81 -0.40 11.00 2.75
CA GLY A 81 -0.01 10.98 1.35
C GLY A 81 0.73 9.71 0.96
N THR A 82 0.94 9.57 -0.34
CA THR A 82 1.65 8.42 -0.92
C THR A 82 3.11 8.33 -0.48
N SER A 83 3.73 9.44 -0.07
CA SER A 83 5.08 9.44 0.49
C SER A 83 5.18 8.62 1.78
N ASN A 84 4.18 8.69 2.65
CA ASN A 84 4.13 7.87 3.86
C ASN A 84 3.97 6.39 3.53
N ALA A 85 3.11 6.06 2.56
CA ALA A 85 2.97 4.70 2.05
C ALA A 85 4.26 4.19 1.43
N ALA A 86 5.00 5.02 0.69
CA ALA A 86 6.29 4.66 0.11
C ALA A 86 7.34 4.38 1.19
N ALA A 87 7.38 5.16 2.26
CA ALA A 87 8.29 4.91 3.39
C ALA A 87 8.01 3.57 4.08
N LEU A 88 6.73 3.24 4.33
CA LEU A 88 6.34 1.95 4.89
C LEU A 88 6.65 0.79 3.95
N LYS A 89 6.45 0.97 2.64
CA LYS A 89 6.84 -0.02 1.63
C LYS A 89 8.35 -0.24 1.65
N SER A 90 9.15 0.82 1.74
CA SER A 90 10.62 0.71 1.78
C SER A 90 11.09 -0.06 3.03
N ARG A 91 10.44 0.16 4.18
CA ARG A 91 10.70 -0.63 5.40
C ARG A 91 10.37 -2.11 5.18
N ALA A 92 9.21 -2.43 4.62
CA ALA A 92 8.81 -3.80 4.33
C ALA A 92 9.78 -4.47 3.34
N ALA A 93 10.22 -3.74 2.31
CA ALA A 93 11.23 -4.22 1.37
C ALA A 93 12.59 -4.47 2.03
N GLY A 94 13.00 -3.63 2.98
CA GLY A 94 14.23 -3.84 3.75
C GLY A 94 14.19 -5.15 4.55
N ILE A 95 13.08 -5.44 5.23
CA ILE A 95 12.92 -6.69 5.97
C ILE A 95 12.99 -7.91 5.02
N CYS A 96 12.32 -7.84 3.87
CA CYS A 96 12.41 -8.90 2.86
C CYS A 96 13.83 -9.02 2.28
N TYR A 97 14.54 -7.91 2.12
CA TYR A 97 15.92 -7.89 1.63
C TYR A 97 16.87 -8.60 2.59
N ASP A 98 16.78 -8.31 3.89
CA ASP A 98 17.61 -8.96 4.89
C ASP A 98 17.43 -10.48 4.88
N SER A 99 16.17 -10.94 4.77
CA SER A 99 15.88 -12.38 4.65
C SER A 99 16.40 -12.97 3.34
N LEU A 100 16.31 -12.23 2.23
CA LEU A 100 16.84 -12.66 0.94
C LEU A 100 18.37 -12.80 0.98
N GLN A 101 19.08 -11.89 1.64
CA GLN A 101 20.53 -11.96 1.81
C GLN A 101 20.92 -13.20 2.65
N GLN A 102 20.16 -13.56 3.67
CA GLN A 102 20.39 -14.78 4.44
C GLN A 102 20.24 -16.03 3.56
N ILE A 103 19.18 -16.10 2.75
CA ILE A 103 18.98 -17.20 1.81
C ILE A 103 20.16 -17.32 0.83
N PHE A 104 20.63 -16.21 0.27
CA PHE A 104 21.78 -16.22 -0.63
C PHE A 104 23.09 -16.63 0.05
N ALA A 105 23.25 -16.36 1.34
CA ALA A 105 24.42 -16.78 2.11
C ALA A 105 24.40 -18.28 2.42
N GLU A 106 23.21 -18.85 2.64
CA GLU A 106 23.05 -20.27 3.00
C GLU A 106 23.00 -21.20 1.78
N GLN A 107 22.56 -20.69 0.65
CA GLN A 107 22.41 -21.48 -0.57
C GLN A 107 23.51 -21.10 -1.58
N ALA A 108 24.49 -21.99 -1.77
CA ALA A 108 25.41 -21.87 -2.87
C ALA A 108 24.65 -22.07 -4.21
N THR A 109 24.58 -21.03 -5.01
CA THR A 109 23.89 -21.06 -6.30
C THR A 109 24.90 -20.76 -7.42
N ASP A 110 24.83 -21.54 -8.50
CA ASP A 110 25.62 -21.31 -9.72
C ASP A 110 25.10 -20.13 -10.55
N VAL A 111 23.95 -19.59 -10.18
CA VAL A 111 23.32 -18.44 -10.83
C VAL A 111 23.65 -17.16 -10.06
N ASP A 112 23.98 -16.11 -10.77
CA ASP A 112 24.12 -14.78 -10.16
C ASP A 112 22.75 -14.25 -9.66
N ALA A 113 22.34 -14.81 -8.52
CA ALA A 113 21.09 -14.47 -7.87
C ALA A 113 21.00 -12.98 -7.50
N ARG A 114 22.14 -12.30 -7.34
CA ARG A 114 22.19 -10.86 -7.03
C ARG A 114 21.68 -10.01 -8.20
N ALA A 115 21.89 -10.46 -9.43
CA ALA A 115 21.33 -9.78 -10.60
C ALA A 115 19.78 -9.74 -10.58
N CYS A 116 19.14 -10.63 -9.81
CA CYS A 116 17.68 -10.77 -9.69
C CYS A 116 17.12 -10.19 -8.39
N GLU A 117 17.90 -9.52 -7.54
CA GLU A 117 17.44 -9.02 -6.23
C GLU A 117 16.19 -8.15 -6.32
N ALA A 118 16.16 -7.16 -7.22
CA ALA A 118 15.01 -6.26 -7.33
C ALA A 118 13.72 -6.96 -7.79
N PRO A 119 13.73 -7.81 -8.84
CA PRO A 119 12.57 -8.64 -9.17
C PRO A 119 12.14 -9.58 -8.05
N LEU A 120 13.08 -10.19 -7.33
CA LEU A 120 12.79 -11.09 -6.21
C LEU A 120 12.12 -10.36 -5.05
N LEU A 121 12.64 -9.19 -4.66
CA LEU A 121 12.01 -8.34 -3.64
C LEU A 121 10.59 -7.93 -4.03
N LYS A 122 10.40 -7.57 -5.31
CA LYS A 122 9.07 -7.27 -5.82
C LYS A 122 8.16 -8.50 -5.74
N ALA A 123 8.65 -9.65 -6.13
CA ALA A 123 7.89 -10.90 -6.08
C ALA A 123 7.51 -11.27 -4.64
N MET A 124 8.42 -11.16 -3.68
CA MET A 124 8.15 -11.39 -2.26
C MET A 124 7.04 -10.47 -1.75
N LEU A 125 7.15 -9.16 -1.98
CA LEU A 125 6.13 -8.21 -1.54
C LEU A 125 4.77 -8.50 -2.16
N VAL A 126 4.71 -8.80 -3.46
CA VAL A 126 3.46 -9.12 -4.18
C VAL A 126 2.87 -10.46 -3.72
N HIS A 127 3.73 -11.46 -3.49
CA HIS A 127 3.30 -12.79 -3.03
C HIS A 127 2.58 -12.73 -1.68
N GLY A 128 3.04 -11.87 -0.78
CA GLY A 128 2.40 -11.66 0.53
C GLY A 128 1.15 -10.79 0.50
N CYS A 129 0.75 -10.25 -0.66
CA CYS A 129 -0.37 -9.32 -0.74
C CYS A 129 -1.73 -10.00 -0.56
N ALA A 130 -2.64 -9.25 0.05
CA ALA A 130 -4.03 -9.63 0.15
C ALA A 130 -4.93 -8.39 0.08
N TRP A 131 -6.11 -8.56 -0.51
CA TRP A 131 -7.13 -7.48 -0.51
C TRP A 131 -7.84 -7.37 0.83
N GLY A 132 -8.00 -8.50 1.54
CA GLY A 132 -8.72 -8.56 2.82
C GLY A 132 -10.14 -7.99 2.73
N ASP A 133 -10.64 -7.51 3.85
CA ASP A 133 -11.97 -6.92 3.94
C ASP A 133 -12.16 -5.68 3.08
N ILE A 134 -11.08 -4.93 2.84
CA ILE A 134 -11.11 -3.73 1.99
C ILE A 134 -11.48 -4.11 0.55
N GLY A 135 -10.89 -5.18 0.03
CA GLY A 135 -11.19 -5.67 -1.31
C GLY A 135 -12.64 -6.12 -1.44
N THR A 136 -13.18 -6.75 -0.41
CA THR A 136 -14.61 -7.12 -0.33
C THR A 136 -15.49 -5.90 -0.37
N GLN A 137 -15.23 -4.90 0.48
CA GLN A 137 -16.00 -3.66 0.53
C GLN A 137 -15.95 -2.88 -0.79
N ILE A 138 -14.78 -2.75 -1.41
CA ILE A 138 -14.64 -2.12 -2.73
C ILE A 138 -15.42 -2.93 -3.77
N GLY A 139 -15.31 -4.25 -3.72
CA GLY A 139 -16.05 -5.13 -4.61
C GLY A 139 -17.56 -4.95 -4.52
N GLU A 140 -18.09 -4.81 -3.31
CA GLU A 140 -19.51 -4.54 -3.07
C GLU A 140 -19.94 -3.16 -3.58
N LEU A 141 -19.15 -2.12 -3.32
CA LEU A 141 -19.42 -0.76 -3.79
C LEU A 141 -19.41 -0.63 -5.31
N LEU A 142 -18.55 -1.40 -5.98
CA LEU A 142 -18.41 -1.36 -7.44
C LEU A 142 -19.33 -2.33 -8.18
N ARG A 143 -19.99 -3.22 -7.46
CA ARG A 143 -20.80 -4.30 -8.05
C ARG A 143 -22.09 -3.76 -8.68
N THR A 144 -22.29 -4.17 -9.92
CA THR A 144 -23.59 -4.01 -10.63
C THR A 144 -23.97 -5.35 -11.25
N PRO A 145 -25.24 -5.57 -11.63
CA PRO A 145 -25.66 -6.80 -12.29
C PRO A 145 -24.83 -7.13 -13.54
N GLU A 146 -24.41 -6.09 -14.29
CA GLU A 146 -23.73 -6.23 -15.57
C GLU A 146 -22.22 -6.56 -15.41
N ASN A 147 -21.59 -6.14 -14.28
CA ASN A 147 -20.14 -6.25 -14.11
C ASN A 147 -19.69 -7.36 -13.16
N ASN A 148 -20.61 -8.19 -12.67
CA ASN A 148 -20.33 -9.18 -11.63
C ASN A 148 -19.12 -10.10 -11.96
N ARG A 149 -18.95 -10.46 -13.24
CA ARG A 149 -17.81 -11.30 -13.70
C ARG A 149 -16.48 -10.54 -13.76
N GLN A 150 -16.51 -9.21 -13.72
CA GLN A 150 -15.32 -8.35 -13.88
C GLN A 150 -14.89 -7.72 -12.56
N ILE A 151 -15.58 -8.05 -11.45
CA ILE A 151 -15.39 -7.36 -10.16
C ILE A 151 -13.95 -7.43 -9.67
N SER A 152 -13.30 -8.59 -9.80
CA SER A 152 -11.89 -8.74 -9.40
C SER A 152 -10.95 -7.83 -10.20
N GLY A 153 -11.22 -7.68 -11.50
CA GLY A 153 -10.46 -6.77 -12.35
C GLY A 153 -10.70 -5.30 -11.99
N LEU A 154 -11.90 -4.96 -11.53
CA LEU A 154 -12.21 -3.62 -11.03
C LEU A 154 -11.52 -3.35 -9.70
N VAL A 155 -11.58 -4.28 -8.75
CA VAL A 155 -10.89 -4.17 -7.46
C VAL A 155 -9.37 -4.04 -7.66
N SER A 156 -8.79 -4.81 -8.57
CA SER A 156 -7.35 -4.75 -8.84
C SER A 156 -6.88 -3.39 -9.39
N ARG A 157 -7.74 -2.63 -10.06
CA ARG A 157 -7.42 -1.25 -10.50
C ARG A 157 -7.31 -0.27 -9.34
N TRP A 158 -7.93 -0.57 -8.20
CA TRP A 158 -7.89 0.24 -6.98
C TRP A 158 -6.81 -0.21 -6.02
N MET A 159 -6.64 -1.52 -5.88
CA MET A 159 -5.82 -2.15 -4.84
C MET A 159 -4.53 -2.79 -5.38
N GLY A 160 -4.40 -2.93 -6.69
CA GLY A 160 -3.34 -3.73 -7.25
C GLY A 160 -3.42 -5.18 -6.76
N TYR A 161 -2.30 -5.72 -6.33
CA TYR A 161 -2.25 -7.02 -5.66
C TYR A 161 -2.73 -6.98 -4.20
N GLY A 162 -2.86 -5.78 -3.61
CA GLY A 162 -3.37 -5.57 -2.26
C GLY A 162 -2.33 -5.00 -1.30
N VAL A 163 -2.56 -5.23 -0.01
CA VAL A 163 -1.68 -4.81 1.09
C VAL A 163 -0.69 -5.93 1.39
N PRO A 164 0.62 -5.71 1.28
CA PRO A 164 1.62 -6.69 1.63
C PRO A 164 1.57 -7.05 3.13
N GLN A 165 1.58 -8.34 3.38
CA GLN A 165 1.70 -8.94 4.71
C GLN A 165 3.05 -9.66 4.76
N VAL A 166 4.08 -8.97 5.26
CA VAL A 166 5.47 -9.45 5.23
C VAL A 166 5.60 -10.79 5.96
N ASP A 167 4.93 -10.92 7.10
CA ASP A 167 4.94 -12.14 7.91
C ASP A 167 4.44 -13.37 7.11
N ARG A 168 3.52 -13.16 6.15
CA ARG A 168 3.04 -14.26 5.28
C ARG A 168 4.09 -14.77 4.31
N VAL A 169 5.09 -13.98 4.04
CA VAL A 169 6.20 -14.34 3.13
C VAL A 169 7.36 -14.95 3.89
N LEU A 170 7.67 -14.41 5.06
CA LEU A 170 8.86 -14.75 5.83
C LEU A 170 8.62 -15.91 6.81
N ASP A 171 7.39 -16.00 7.36
CA ASP A 171 7.08 -17.02 8.35
C ASP A 171 6.58 -18.30 7.67
N CYS A 172 7.35 -19.37 7.80
CA CYS A 172 6.90 -20.71 7.45
C CYS A 172 6.07 -21.29 8.62
N THR A 173 4.93 -21.87 8.29
CA THR A 173 4.07 -22.59 9.23
C THR A 173 3.80 -24.00 8.70
N GLU A 174 3.23 -24.89 9.53
CA GLU A 174 2.84 -26.24 9.08
C GLU A 174 1.91 -26.24 7.85
N GLN A 175 1.16 -25.14 7.65
CA GLN A 175 0.19 -25.00 6.56
C GLN A 175 0.66 -24.06 5.45
N ARG A 176 1.81 -23.41 5.59
CA ARG A 176 2.28 -22.42 4.64
C ARG A 176 3.80 -22.34 4.59
N ALA A 177 4.34 -22.43 3.39
CA ALA A 177 5.72 -22.14 3.07
C ALA A 177 5.79 -21.27 1.82
N SER A 178 6.75 -20.35 1.78
CA SER A 178 7.11 -19.62 0.56
C SER A 178 8.29 -20.30 -0.09
N LEU A 179 8.13 -20.66 -1.37
CA LEU A 179 9.21 -21.21 -2.17
C LEU A 179 9.76 -20.12 -3.07
N LEU A 180 11.06 -19.93 -3.03
CA LEU A 180 11.79 -19.01 -3.90
C LEU A 180 12.63 -19.83 -4.86
N GLY A 181 12.41 -19.65 -6.16
CA GLY A 181 13.19 -20.29 -7.21
C GLY A 181 13.64 -19.28 -8.25
N PHE A 182 14.85 -19.44 -8.73
CA PHE A 182 15.39 -18.66 -9.84
C PHE A 182 16.25 -19.59 -10.72
N GLY A 183 16.29 -19.27 -12.02
CA GLY A 183 17.01 -20.06 -13.02
C GLY A 183 17.02 -19.34 -14.35
N GLN A 184 17.78 -19.89 -15.29
CA GLN A 184 17.74 -19.47 -16.69
C GLN A 184 16.71 -20.32 -17.46
N LEU A 185 15.93 -19.65 -18.33
CA LEU A 185 15.04 -20.26 -19.29
C LEU A 185 15.77 -20.49 -20.61
#